data_e586a6b9a1158929c8b221d4c3508fa9
#
_entry.id   e586a6b9a1158929c8b221d4c3508fa9
#
_cell.length_a   1.000
_cell.length_b   1.000
_cell.length_c   1.000
_cell.angle_alpha   90.00
_cell.angle_beta   90.00
_cell.angle_gamma   90.00
#
_symmetry.space_group_name_H-M   'P 1'
#
loop_
_entity.id
_entity.type
_entity.pdbx_description
1 polymer ?
#
loop_
_entity_poly.entity_id
_entity_poly.type
_entity_poly.pdbx_seq_one_letter_code
_entity_poly.pdbx_strand_id
1 'polypeptide(L)'
;MKKIFISSDHAGYNLKEQIIRKFKKKYIFEDLGTHNAKISVNYPDYAHKLCKKVVKNSKNMGILVCGSGMGMSMAANKHKNIRAAVCYSAKNTKLSRLHNNANIITLGSRLTKKNIAFKCVDVFVNTNFEGGRHKKRVKKI
;
A
#
# COMPACT_ATOMS: atom_id res chain seq x y z
N MET A 1 3.02 15.45 10.32
CA MET A 1 3.28 14.59 9.15
C MET A 1 2.33 13.39 9.15
N LYS A 2 1.90 12.95 8.00
CA LYS A 2 1.05 11.76 7.88
C LYS A 2 1.80 10.49 8.28
N LYS A 3 1.15 9.62 9.03
CA LYS A 3 1.66 8.30 9.41
C LYS A 3 1.18 7.26 8.41
N ILE A 4 2.09 6.41 7.95
CA ILE A 4 1.84 5.37 6.96
C ILE A 4 2.39 4.04 7.48
N PHE A 5 1.56 3.00 7.46
CA PHE A 5 2.02 1.65 7.74
C PHE A 5 2.64 1.06 6.48
N ILE A 6 3.77 0.38 6.61
CA ILE A 6 4.43 -0.24 5.47
C ILE A 6 4.92 -1.64 5.84
N SER A 7 4.81 -2.56 4.90
CA SER A 7 5.23 -3.94 5.10
C SER A 7 5.61 -4.57 3.76
N SER A 8 6.42 -5.61 3.80
CA SER A 8 6.83 -6.36 2.61
C SER A 8 7.14 -7.81 2.95
N ASP A 9 7.21 -8.65 1.92
CA ASP A 9 7.93 -9.93 2.00
C ASP A 9 9.41 -9.72 1.66
N HIS A 10 10.16 -10.81 1.55
CA HIS A 10 11.59 -10.76 1.20
C HIS A 10 11.84 -10.17 -0.19
N ALA A 11 10.97 -10.42 -1.17
CA ALA A 11 11.09 -9.86 -2.52
C ALA A 11 10.85 -8.34 -2.55
N GLY A 12 9.98 -7.83 -1.68
CA GLY A 12 9.65 -6.41 -1.58
C GLY A 12 10.55 -5.62 -0.62
N TYR A 13 11.41 -6.28 0.14
CA TYR A 13 12.18 -5.64 1.20
C TYR A 13 13.02 -4.46 0.71
N ASN A 14 13.79 -4.62 -0.34
CA ASN A 14 14.67 -3.54 -0.83
C ASN A 14 13.87 -2.32 -1.29
N LEU A 15 12.76 -2.52 -2.00
CA LEU A 15 11.90 -1.42 -2.43
C LEU A 15 11.24 -0.75 -1.22
N LYS A 16 10.79 -1.52 -0.22
CA LYS A 16 10.26 -0.97 1.03
C LYS A 16 11.27 -0.04 1.70
N GLU A 17 12.50 -0.47 1.85
CA GLU A 17 13.57 0.34 2.45
C GLU A 17 13.85 1.61 1.64
N GLN A 18 13.84 1.52 0.33
CA GLN A 18 14.03 2.67 -0.57
C GLN A 18 12.88 3.68 -0.42
N ILE A 19 11.64 3.22 -0.29
CA ILE A 19 10.47 4.08 -0.08
C ILE A 19 10.59 4.83 1.26
N ILE A 20 10.90 4.12 2.33
CA ILE A 20 11.09 4.72 3.66
C ILE A 20 12.17 5.81 3.59
N ARG A 21 13.32 5.48 3.01
CA ARG A 21 14.45 6.42 2.88
C ARG A 21 14.08 7.67 2.07
N LYS A 22 13.34 7.48 0.97
CA LYS A 22 12.92 8.57 0.07
C LYS A 22 11.98 9.55 0.78
N PHE A 23 11.06 9.04 1.59
CA PHE A 23 9.95 9.84 2.12
C PHE A 23 10.03 10.14 3.63
N LYS A 24 11.07 9.69 4.33
CA LYS A 24 11.18 9.86 5.80
C LYS A 24 11.15 11.32 6.29
N LYS A 25 11.43 12.28 5.42
CA LYS A 25 11.30 13.71 5.75
C LYS A 25 9.89 14.26 5.54
N LYS A 26 9.04 13.53 4.83
CA LYS A 26 7.65 13.92 4.52
C LYS A 26 6.63 13.15 5.34
N TYR A 27 6.89 11.87 5.62
CA TYR A 27 5.95 10.97 6.27
C TYR A 27 6.61 10.22 7.41
N ILE A 28 5.78 9.80 8.38
CA ILE A 28 6.20 8.90 9.46
C ILE A 28 5.81 7.49 9.06
N PHE A 29 6.78 6.58 8.97
CA PHE A 29 6.51 5.19 8.65
C PHE A 29 6.53 4.32 9.90
N GLU A 30 5.51 3.47 10.05
CA GLU A 30 5.56 2.32 10.94
C GLU A 30 5.86 1.09 10.10
N ASP A 31 7.10 0.61 10.18
CA ASP A 31 7.58 -0.54 9.42
C ASP A 31 7.24 -1.84 10.18
N LEU A 32 6.39 -2.65 9.56
CA LEU A 32 5.90 -3.91 10.14
C LEU A 32 6.66 -5.14 9.63
N GLY A 33 7.79 -4.93 8.94
CA GLY A 33 8.64 -6.00 8.42
C GLY A 33 8.26 -6.35 6.96
N THR A 34 8.88 -7.36 6.34
CA THR A 34 10.00 -8.09 6.92
C THR A 34 11.25 -7.22 7.00
N HIS A 35 12.26 -7.67 7.74
CA HIS A 35 13.48 -6.89 7.95
C HIS A 35 14.71 -7.54 7.29
N ASN A 36 14.49 -8.46 6.33
CA ASN A 36 15.57 -9.18 5.66
C ASN A 36 15.15 -9.59 4.25
N ALA A 37 16.02 -9.35 3.29
CA ALA A 37 15.78 -9.74 1.89
C ALA A 37 16.17 -11.20 1.60
N LYS A 38 17.01 -11.82 2.45
CA LYS A 38 17.60 -13.14 2.19
C LYS A 38 16.75 -14.29 2.75
N ILE A 39 15.96 -14.05 3.77
CA ILE A 39 15.11 -15.08 4.41
C ILE A 39 13.74 -15.04 3.77
N SER A 40 13.36 -16.14 3.10
CA SER A 40 12.04 -16.29 2.50
C SER A 40 10.95 -16.27 3.56
N VAL A 41 9.92 -15.47 3.33
CA VAL A 41 8.75 -15.37 4.21
C VAL A 41 7.46 -15.44 3.38
N ASN A 42 6.36 -15.72 4.03
CA ASN A 42 5.04 -15.77 3.39
C ASN A 42 4.41 -14.38 3.36
N TYR A 43 4.21 -13.84 2.17
CA TYR A 43 3.66 -12.49 2.00
C TYR A 43 2.30 -12.27 2.70
N PRO A 44 1.37 -13.24 2.75
CA PRO A 44 0.08 -13.01 3.42
C PRO A 44 0.21 -12.69 4.91
N ASP A 45 1.20 -13.24 5.60
CA ASP A 45 1.43 -12.94 7.03
C ASP A 45 1.67 -11.45 7.23
N TYR A 46 2.44 -10.84 6.34
CA TYR A 46 2.76 -9.41 6.39
C TYR A 46 1.60 -8.53 5.91
N ALA A 47 0.83 -9.00 4.94
CA ALA A 47 -0.40 -8.33 4.54
C ALA A 47 -1.40 -8.26 5.69
N HIS A 48 -1.65 -9.38 6.37
CA HIS A 48 -2.58 -9.45 7.49
C HIS A 48 -2.12 -8.57 8.66
N LYS A 49 -0.84 -8.58 8.97
CA LYS A 49 -0.25 -7.75 10.04
C LYS A 49 -0.52 -6.27 9.81
N LEU A 50 -0.31 -5.80 8.58
CA LEU A 50 -0.55 -4.40 8.21
C LEU A 50 -2.05 -4.08 8.21
N CYS A 51 -2.89 -4.94 7.66
CA CYS A 51 -4.33 -4.71 7.59
C CYS A 51 -4.95 -4.52 8.98
N LYS A 52 -4.50 -5.30 9.98
CA LYS A 52 -4.96 -5.16 11.38
C LYS A 52 -4.65 -3.78 11.97
N LYS A 53 -3.62 -3.12 11.49
CA LYS A 53 -3.30 -1.74 11.90
C LYS A 53 -4.15 -0.72 11.14
N VAL A 54 -4.28 -0.90 9.83
CA VAL A 54 -5.00 0.05 8.97
C VAL A 54 -6.48 0.14 9.34
N VAL A 55 -7.15 -0.97 9.62
CA VAL A 55 -8.60 -0.97 9.94
C VAL A 55 -8.97 -0.24 11.23
N LYS A 56 -8.00 0.02 12.11
CA LYS A 56 -8.27 0.66 13.41
C LYS A 56 -8.75 2.12 13.29
N ASN A 57 -8.48 2.76 12.17
CA ASN A 57 -8.92 4.14 11.93
C ASN A 57 -9.11 4.36 10.42
N SER A 58 -10.22 4.95 10.05
CA SER A 58 -10.57 5.21 8.65
C SER A 58 -9.59 6.13 7.91
N LYS A 59 -8.76 6.87 8.64
CA LYS A 59 -7.72 7.74 8.07
C LYS A 59 -6.37 7.03 7.88
N ASN A 60 -6.22 5.81 8.40
CA ASN A 60 -4.99 5.06 8.26
C ASN A 60 -4.77 4.63 6.79
N MET A 61 -3.51 4.66 6.40
CA MET A 61 -3.06 4.27 5.06
C MET A 61 -1.93 3.26 5.16
N GLY A 62 -1.89 2.33 4.20
CA GLY A 62 -0.87 1.29 4.17
C GLY A 62 -0.24 1.10 2.80
N ILE A 63 1.00 0.63 2.81
CA ILE A 63 1.76 0.24 1.62
C ILE A 63 2.26 -1.17 1.81
N LEU A 64 1.96 -2.05 0.88
CA LEU A 64 2.43 -3.44 0.85
C LEU A 64 3.29 -3.67 -0.38
N VAL A 65 4.44 -4.30 -0.20
CA VAL A 65 5.38 -4.56 -1.28
C VAL A 65 5.72 -6.05 -1.33
N CYS A 66 5.53 -6.67 -2.49
CA CYS A 66 6.02 -8.01 -2.78
C CYS A 66 6.58 -8.04 -4.21
N GLY A 67 6.81 -9.20 -4.79
CA GLY A 67 7.38 -9.30 -6.15
C GLY A 67 6.49 -8.71 -7.23
N SER A 68 5.18 -8.96 -7.17
CA SER A 68 4.20 -8.50 -8.17
C SER A 68 3.18 -7.51 -7.62
N GLY A 69 3.02 -7.44 -6.30
CA GLY A 69 1.94 -6.69 -5.66
C GLY A 69 0.59 -7.41 -5.66
N MET A 70 0.43 -8.45 -6.46
CA MET A 70 -0.85 -9.13 -6.66
C MET A 70 -1.26 -9.95 -5.44
N GLY A 71 -0.40 -10.82 -4.95
CA GLY A 71 -0.70 -11.66 -3.79
C GLY A 71 -0.97 -10.84 -2.54
N MET A 72 -0.20 -9.78 -2.33
CA MET A 72 -0.44 -8.81 -1.24
C MET A 72 -1.84 -8.20 -1.32
N SER A 73 -2.26 -7.80 -2.52
CA SER A 73 -3.59 -7.24 -2.75
C SER A 73 -4.70 -8.25 -2.45
N MET A 74 -4.54 -9.49 -2.92
CA MET A 74 -5.51 -10.56 -2.67
C MET A 74 -5.66 -10.84 -1.19
N ALA A 75 -4.55 -10.98 -0.47
CA ALA A 75 -4.55 -11.21 0.98
C ALA A 75 -5.15 -10.03 1.75
N ALA A 76 -4.78 -8.81 1.41
CA ALA A 76 -5.27 -7.61 2.06
C ALA A 76 -6.78 -7.45 1.91
N ASN A 77 -7.32 -7.69 0.71
CA ASN A 77 -8.74 -7.52 0.42
C ASN A 77 -9.65 -8.58 1.06
N LYS A 78 -9.09 -9.57 1.75
CA LYS A 78 -9.86 -10.49 2.62
C LYS A 78 -10.32 -9.81 3.91
N HIS A 79 -9.76 -8.70 4.28
CA HIS A 79 -10.12 -7.97 5.49
C HIS A 79 -11.26 -6.98 5.22
N LYS A 80 -12.27 -7.00 6.10
CA LYS A 80 -13.34 -6.02 6.06
C LYS A 80 -12.75 -4.61 6.22
N ASN A 81 -13.28 -3.65 5.47
CA ASN A 81 -12.86 -2.24 5.46
C ASN A 81 -11.45 -2.02 4.87
N ILE A 82 -10.87 -3.01 4.25
CA ILE A 82 -9.66 -2.84 3.43
C ILE A 82 -10.04 -2.77 1.96
N ARG A 83 -9.50 -1.77 1.30
CA ARG A 83 -9.57 -1.57 -0.15
C ARG A 83 -8.14 -1.40 -0.65
N ALA A 84 -7.54 -2.51 -1.02
CA ALA A 84 -6.15 -2.57 -1.51
C ALA A 84 -6.13 -2.57 -3.03
N ALA A 85 -5.37 -1.67 -3.62
CA ALA A 85 -5.23 -1.54 -5.05
C ALA A 85 -3.80 -1.85 -5.49
N VAL A 86 -3.65 -2.69 -6.51
CA VAL A 86 -2.35 -2.90 -7.16
C VAL A 86 -2.02 -1.65 -7.98
N CYS A 87 -0.93 -0.98 -7.64
CA CYS A 87 -0.54 0.27 -8.29
C CYS A 87 0.76 0.09 -9.07
N TYR A 88 0.74 0.54 -10.31
CA TYR A 88 1.84 0.43 -11.26
C TYR A 88 2.05 1.70 -12.08
N SER A 89 1.25 2.74 -11.83
CA SER A 89 1.37 4.05 -12.48
C SER A 89 0.77 5.13 -11.60
N ALA A 90 1.17 6.37 -11.82
CA ALA A 90 0.55 7.52 -11.15
C ALA A 90 -0.96 7.58 -11.46
N LYS A 91 -1.34 7.29 -12.70
CA LYS A 91 -2.73 7.35 -13.15
C LYS A 91 -3.61 6.33 -12.43
N ASN A 92 -3.22 5.04 -12.41
CA ASN A 92 -4.07 4.05 -11.75
C ASN A 92 -4.09 4.26 -10.22
N THR A 93 -3.01 4.73 -9.64
CA THR A 93 -2.96 5.08 -8.22
C THR A 93 -3.93 6.22 -7.90
N LYS A 94 -3.91 7.28 -8.71
CA LYS A 94 -4.83 8.41 -8.54
C LYS A 94 -6.29 7.96 -8.60
N LEU A 95 -6.64 7.12 -9.57
CA LEU A 95 -7.99 6.59 -9.72
C LEU A 95 -8.40 5.72 -8.53
N SER A 96 -7.50 4.90 -8.01
CA SER A 96 -7.78 4.09 -6.82
C SER A 96 -8.16 4.92 -5.61
N ARG A 97 -7.61 6.12 -5.49
CA ARG A 97 -7.97 7.08 -4.45
C ARG A 97 -9.26 7.81 -4.78
N LEU A 98 -9.33 8.46 -5.94
CA LEU A 98 -10.47 9.28 -6.32
C LEU A 98 -11.78 8.50 -6.37
N HIS A 99 -11.75 7.30 -6.92
CA HIS A 99 -12.96 6.52 -7.21
C HIS A 99 -13.24 5.42 -6.18
N ASN A 100 -12.20 4.78 -5.63
CA ASN A 100 -12.36 3.59 -4.79
C ASN A 100 -12.00 3.82 -3.33
N ASN A 101 -11.51 5.00 -2.99
CA ASN A 101 -11.04 5.31 -1.63
C ASN A 101 -10.11 4.23 -1.10
N ALA A 102 -9.17 3.78 -1.93
CA ALA A 102 -8.19 2.77 -1.54
C ALA A 102 -7.42 3.23 -0.31
N ASN A 103 -7.38 2.41 0.73
CA ASN A 103 -6.63 2.71 1.95
C ASN A 103 -5.31 1.94 2.04
N ILE A 104 -5.08 1.02 1.10
CA ILE A 104 -3.81 0.34 0.90
C ILE A 104 -3.47 0.35 -0.58
N ILE A 105 -2.21 0.58 -0.91
CA ILE A 105 -1.68 0.24 -2.24
C ILE A 105 -0.70 -0.90 -2.12
N THR A 106 -0.63 -1.72 -3.15
CA THR A 106 0.36 -2.77 -3.27
C THR A 106 1.26 -2.51 -4.46
N LEU A 107 2.54 -2.76 -4.30
CA LEU A 107 3.57 -2.49 -5.29
C LEU A 107 4.34 -3.78 -5.60
N GLY A 108 4.69 -3.97 -6.86
CA GLY A 108 5.46 -5.10 -7.32
C GLY A 108 6.91 -4.72 -7.59
N SER A 109 7.83 -5.15 -6.72
CA SER A 109 9.26 -4.82 -6.83
C SER A 109 9.92 -5.32 -8.11
N ARG A 110 9.39 -6.42 -8.67
CA ARG A 110 9.90 -7.02 -9.92
C ARG A 110 9.26 -6.48 -11.19
N LEU A 111 8.14 -5.77 -11.07
CA LEU A 111 7.33 -5.31 -12.20
C LEU A 111 7.33 -3.79 -12.38
N THR A 112 7.61 -3.06 -11.31
CA THR A 112 7.50 -1.61 -11.31
C THR A 112 8.85 -0.98 -10.98
N LYS A 113 9.32 -0.09 -11.84
CA LYS A 113 10.56 0.66 -11.63
C LYS A 113 10.47 1.50 -10.37
N LYS A 114 11.60 1.67 -9.69
CA LYS A 114 11.70 2.42 -8.43
C LYS A 114 11.09 3.84 -8.52
N ASN A 115 11.42 4.59 -9.56
CA ASN A 115 10.89 5.94 -9.74
C ASN A 115 9.36 5.96 -9.93
N ILE A 116 8.80 4.94 -10.59
CA ILE A 116 7.35 4.79 -10.75
C ILE A 116 6.71 4.43 -9.40
N ALA A 117 7.32 3.52 -8.64
CA ALA A 117 6.85 3.18 -7.30
C ALA A 117 6.83 4.40 -6.38
N PHE A 118 7.85 5.24 -6.41
CA PHE A 118 7.90 6.50 -5.66
C PHE A 118 6.77 7.44 -6.06
N LYS A 119 6.50 7.54 -7.36
CA LYS A 119 5.39 8.37 -7.86
C LYS A 119 4.04 7.83 -7.36
N CYS A 120 3.84 6.51 -7.35
CA CYS A 120 2.64 5.90 -6.80
C CYS A 120 2.46 6.24 -5.31
N VAL A 121 3.52 6.15 -4.51
CA VAL A 121 3.46 6.50 -3.09
C VAL A 121 3.03 7.94 -2.89
N ASP A 122 3.65 8.88 -3.60
CA ASP A 122 3.35 10.29 -3.49
C ASP A 122 1.90 10.61 -3.88
N VAL A 123 1.45 10.06 -4.99
CA VAL A 123 0.06 10.22 -5.47
C VAL A 123 -0.93 9.61 -4.48
N PHE A 124 -0.64 8.41 -3.96
CA PHE A 124 -1.51 7.73 -3.00
C PHE A 124 -1.74 8.55 -1.75
N VAL A 125 -0.68 9.04 -1.15
CA VAL A 125 -0.77 9.77 0.13
C VAL A 125 -1.44 11.13 -0.03
N ASN A 126 -1.30 11.78 -1.19
CA ASN A 126 -1.74 13.16 -1.41
C ASN A 126 -3.02 13.30 -2.23
N THR A 127 -3.70 12.20 -2.59
CA THR A 127 -4.96 12.25 -3.32
C THR A 127 -6.12 11.90 -2.40
N ASN A 128 -7.07 12.81 -2.24
CA ASN A 128 -8.26 12.57 -1.45
C ASN A 128 -9.32 11.81 -2.24
N PHE A 129 -10.23 11.12 -1.53
CA PHE A 129 -11.39 10.51 -2.14
C PHE A 129 -12.32 11.59 -2.70
N GLU A 130 -12.75 11.43 -3.95
CA GLU A 130 -13.66 12.37 -4.61
C GLU A 130 -15.06 12.35 -4.00
N GLY A 131 -15.52 11.20 -3.52
CA GLY A 131 -16.86 11.03 -3.00
C GLY A 131 -17.92 11.02 -4.09
N GLY A 132 -18.95 11.85 -3.96
CA GLY A 132 -20.01 11.97 -4.94
C GLY A 132 -20.64 10.62 -5.31
N ARG A 133 -20.78 10.35 -6.61
CA ARG A 133 -21.36 9.10 -7.14
C ARG A 133 -20.60 7.84 -6.73
N HIS A 134 -19.31 7.95 -6.37
CA HIS A 134 -18.47 6.82 -5.98
C HIS A 134 -18.78 6.32 -4.56
N LYS A 135 -19.30 7.19 -3.69
CA LYS A 135 -19.51 6.90 -2.27
C LYS A 135 -20.40 5.67 -2.04
N LYS A 136 -21.55 5.60 -2.71
CA LYS A 136 -22.48 4.45 -2.57
C LYS A 136 -21.89 3.16 -3.12
N ARG A 137 -21.04 3.25 -4.16
CA ARG A 137 -20.36 2.10 -4.74
C ARG A 137 -19.30 1.54 -3.80
N VAL A 138 -18.48 2.41 -3.22
CA VAL A 138 -17.48 2.02 -2.23
C VAL A 138 -18.11 1.35 -1.00
N LYS A 139 -19.27 1.83 -0.54
CA LYS A 139 -20.00 1.23 0.57
C LYS A 139 -20.47 -0.20 0.32
N LYS A 140 -20.53 -0.63 -0.93
CA LYS A 140 -20.95 -1.98 -1.32
C LYS A 140 -19.78 -2.96 -1.52
N ILE A 141 -18.53 -2.52 -1.33
CA ILE A 141 -17.35 -3.38 -1.39
C ILE A 141 -17.30 -4.34 -0.20
#